data_005b390e8216f632aee40a53f1e5dd7b
#
_entry.id   005b390e8216f632aee40a53f1e5dd7b
#
_cell.length_a   1.000
_cell.length_b   1.000
_cell.length_c   1.000
_cell.angle_alpha   90.00
_cell.angle_beta   90.00
_cell.angle_gamma   90.00
#
_symmetry.space_group_name_H-M   'P 1'
#
loop_
_entity.id
_entity.type
_entity.pdbx_description
1 polymer ?
#
loop_
_entity_poly.entity_id
_entity_poly.type
_entity_poly.pdbx_seq_one_letter_code
_entity_poly.pdbx_strand_id
1 'polypeptide(L)'
;RPPRSTLFPYTTLFRSAFYEAAIRDKTLHMAEHLSMFFVSLLMWWPICAPSKRVPSMAFGPQMLYILALMLGQTPIFAILTFSKDVLYDTYFYAERVMELTPLEDQKAGGVLMKVANMAVSVGVLASIFYRWTKNQPENGQVS
;
A
#
# COMPACT_ATOMS: atom_id res chain seq x y z
N ARG A 1 4.13 -24.14 -22.11
CA ARG A 1 3.24 -23.18 -21.39
C ARG A 1 3.01 -23.74 -20.00
N PRO A 2 3.37 -23.04 -18.91
CA PRO A 2 3.05 -23.49 -17.57
C PRO A 2 1.52 -23.49 -17.35
N PRO A 3 0.97 -24.42 -16.56
CA PRO A 3 -0.46 -24.46 -16.26
C PRO A 3 -0.86 -23.21 -15.46
N ARG A 4 -1.82 -22.44 -15.97
CA ARG A 4 -2.40 -21.29 -15.29
C ARG A 4 -3.16 -21.78 -14.06
N SER A 5 -2.78 -21.29 -12.89
CA SER A 5 -3.53 -21.57 -11.67
C SER A 5 -4.96 -21.00 -11.78
N THR A 6 -5.95 -21.84 -11.61
CA THR A 6 -7.37 -21.57 -11.90
C THR A 6 -8.10 -20.84 -10.77
N LEU A 7 -7.41 -20.34 -9.73
CA LEU A 7 -8.09 -19.78 -8.56
C LEU A 7 -8.64 -18.35 -8.73
N PHE A 8 -8.09 -17.53 -9.64
CA PHE A 8 -8.61 -16.19 -9.93
C PHE A 8 -8.38 -15.77 -11.39
N PRO A 9 -9.05 -16.39 -12.38
CA PRO A 9 -8.73 -16.16 -13.79
C PRO A 9 -9.06 -14.73 -14.28
N TYR A 10 -10.05 -14.07 -13.70
CA TYR A 10 -10.51 -12.77 -14.19
C TYR A 10 -9.77 -11.57 -13.58
N THR A 11 -9.38 -11.61 -12.32
CA THR A 11 -8.67 -10.51 -11.66
C THR A 11 -7.22 -10.38 -12.14
N THR A 12 -6.56 -11.50 -12.45
CA THR A 12 -5.20 -11.50 -13.03
C THR A 12 -5.21 -11.03 -14.48
N LEU A 13 -6.20 -11.39 -15.31
CA LEU A 13 -6.29 -10.94 -16.69
C LEU A 13 -6.53 -9.43 -16.81
N PHE A 14 -7.43 -8.87 -16.01
CA PHE A 14 -7.66 -7.43 -16.02
C PHE A 14 -6.43 -6.65 -15.52
N ARG A 15 -5.76 -7.14 -14.51
CA ARG A 15 -4.61 -6.47 -13.92
C ARG A 15 -3.38 -6.50 -14.84
N SER A 16 -3.11 -7.64 -15.50
CA SER A 16 -2.01 -7.75 -16.47
C SER A 16 -2.29 -6.94 -17.73
N ALA A 17 -3.53 -6.94 -18.25
CA ALA A 17 -3.89 -6.18 -19.43
C ALA A 17 -3.78 -4.66 -19.21
N PHE A 18 -4.22 -4.14 -18.06
CA PHE A 18 -4.06 -2.72 -17.72
C PHE A 18 -2.60 -2.34 -17.52
N TYR A 19 -1.82 -3.17 -16.83
CA TYR A 19 -0.40 -2.94 -16.60
C TYR A 19 0.40 -2.95 -17.91
N GLU A 20 0.17 -3.92 -18.80
CA GLU A 20 0.81 -3.97 -20.11
C GLU A 20 0.39 -2.81 -21.00
N ALA A 21 -0.88 -2.38 -20.95
CA ALA A 21 -1.35 -1.21 -21.67
C ALA A 21 -0.68 0.08 -21.16
N ALA A 22 -0.55 0.23 -19.82
CA ALA A 22 0.12 1.38 -19.22
C ALA A 22 1.62 1.45 -19.56
N ILE A 23 2.32 0.32 -19.73
CA ILE A 23 3.72 0.31 -20.17
C ILE A 23 3.84 0.76 -21.63
N ARG A 24 2.87 0.46 -22.49
CA ARG A 24 2.90 0.78 -23.93
C ARG A 24 2.44 2.19 -24.23
N ASP A 25 1.53 2.74 -23.45
CA ASP A 25 0.96 4.07 -23.66
C ASP A 25 1.40 5.03 -22.54
N LYS A 26 2.25 6.00 -22.89
CA LYS A 26 2.76 7.03 -21.98
C LYS A 26 1.64 7.84 -21.30
N THR A 27 0.52 8.06 -21.99
CA THR A 27 -0.62 8.81 -21.45
C THR A 27 -1.34 8.00 -20.39
N LEU A 28 -1.54 6.71 -20.63
CA LEU A 28 -2.16 5.79 -19.68
C LEU A 28 -1.28 5.60 -18.43
N HIS A 29 0.03 5.49 -18.63
CA HIS A 29 1.01 5.42 -17.55
C HIS A 29 0.97 6.68 -16.67
N MET A 30 0.92 7.86 -17.27
CA MET A 30 0.79 9.13 -16.55
C MET A 30 -0.53 9.22 -15.78
N ALA A 31 -1.65 8.80 -16.39
CA ALA A 31 -2.95 8.78 -15.74
C ALA A 31 -2.98 7.83 -14.54
N GLU A 32 -2.33 6.67 -14.65
CA GLU A 32 -2.15 5.72 -13.54
C GLU A 32 -1.40 6.37 -12.37
N HIS A 33 -0.24 6.99 -12.61
CA HIS A 33 0.51 7.68 -11.56
C HIS A 33 -0.26 8.83 -10.93
N LEU A 34 -0.97 9.63 -11.72
CA LEU A 34 -1.82 10.71 -11.20
C LEU A 34 -2.96 10.16 -10.33
N SER A 35 -3.59 9.07 -10.74
CA SER A 35 -4.65 8.44 -9.95
C SER A 35 -4.14 7.92 -8.62
N MET A 36 -2.97 7.25 -8.60
CA MET A 36 -2.32 6.79 -7.37
C MET A 36 -1.97 7.97 -6.45
N PHE A 37 -1.48 9.08 -7.01
CA PHE A 37 -1.17 10.29 -6.25
C PHE A 37 -2.41 10.87 -5.58
N PHE A 38 -3.52 11.06 -6.32
CA PHE A 38 -4.75 11.59 -5.77
C PHE A 38 -5.39 10.67 -4.72
N VAL A 39 -5.40 9.36 -4.98
CA VAL A 39 -5.88 8.38 -4.01
C VAL A 39 -5.04 8.44 -2.73
N SER A 40 -3.73 8.57 -2.84
CA SER A 40 -2.84 8.72 -1.68
C SER A 40 -3.14 9.98 -0.88
N LEU A 41 -3.37 11.13 -1.54
CA LEU A 41 -3.77 12.37 -0.87
C LEU A 41 -5.08 12.20 -0.11
N LEU A 42 -6.07 11.59 -0.73
CA LEU A 42 -7.37 11.32 -0.08
C LEU A 42 -7.22 10.37 1.11
N MET A 43 -6.36 9.37 0.99
CA MET A 43 -6.10 8.40 2.06
C MET A 43 -5.43 9.05 3.28
N TRP A 44 -4.54 10.02 3.07
CA TRP A 44 -3.86 10.73 4.16
C TRP A 44 -4.68 11.89 4.74
N TRP A 45 -5.71 12.34 4.04
CA TRP A 45 -6.55 13.46 4.48
C TRP A 45 -7.13 13.31 5.88
N PRO A 46 -7.72 12.17 6.27
CA PRO A 46 -8.31 11.99 7.60
C PRO A 46 -7.32 12.15 8.76
N ILE A 47 -6.03 11.96 8.49
CA ILE A 47 -4.96 12.04 9.49
C ILE A 47 -4.35 13.44 9.54
N CYS A 48 -4.00 13.98 8.37
CA CYS A 48 -3.26 15.24 8.26
C CYS A 48 -4.15 16.48 8.35
N ALA A 49 -5.41 16.38 7.92
CA ALA A 49 -6.40 17.47 7.87
C ALA A 49 -5.78 18.82 7.47
N PRO A 50 -5.37 18.99 6.21
CA PRO A 50 -4.70 20.23 5.79
C PRO A 50 -5.64 21.44 5.74
N SER A 51 -6.94 21.25 5.97
CA SER A 51 -7.96 22.30 5.90
C SER A 51 -8.79 22.40 7.18
N LYS A 52 -8.99 23.64 7.66
CA LYS A 52 -9.88 23.92 8.79
C LYS A 52 -11.36 23.62 8.50
N ARG A 53 -11.75 23.53 7.22
CA ARG A 53 -13.15 23.23 6.82
C ARG A 53 -13.49 21.75 6.97
N VAL A 54 -12.49 20.88 6.82
CA VAL A 54 -12.65 19.44 7.00
C VAL A 54 -11.63 19.01 8.06
N PRO A 55 -12.04 18.96 9.33
CA PRO A 55 -11.12 18.61 10.42
C PRO A 55 -10.65 17.16 10.33
N SER A 56 -9.51 16.88 10.95
CA SER A 56 -9.03 15.52 11.11
C SER A 56 -10.01 14.69 11.95
N MET A 57 -9.97 13.39 11.75
CA MET A 57 -10.70 12.46 12.62
C MET A 57 -10.19 12.56 14.06
N ALA A 58 -11.02 12.21 15.03
CA ALA A 58 -10.60 12.07 16.43
C ALA A 58 -9.48 11.00 16.56
N PHE A 59 -8.65 11.09 17.60
CA PHE A 59 -7.46 10.24 17.73
C PHE A 59 -7.77 8.74 17.72
N GLY A 60 -8.83 8.29 18.42
CA GLY A 60 -9.23 6.87 18.43
C GLY A 60 -9.58 6.33 17.03
N PRO A 61 -10.51 6.95 16.29
CA PRO A 61 -10.80 6.61 14.91
C PRO A 61 -9.59 6.68 13.96
N GLN A 62 -8.64 7.64 14.17
CA GLN A 62 -7.39 7.68 13.38
C GLN A 62 -6.54 6.42 13.58
N MET A 63 -6.41 5.94 14.82
CA MET A 63 -5.67 4.71 15.11
C MET A 63 -6.32 3.50 14.45
N LEU A 64 -7.64 3.38 14.57
CA LEU A 64 -8.40 2.30 13.94
C LEU A 64 -8.28 2.34 12.41
N TYR A 65 -8.31 3.53 11.82
CA TYR A 65 -8.15 3.74 10.40
C TYR A 65 -6.77 3.25 9.90
N ILE A 66 -5.69 3.61 10.58
CA ILE A 66 -4.33 3.12 10.25
C ILE A 66 -4.25 1.60 10.36
N LEU A 67 -4.81 1.01 11.41
CA LEU A 67 -4.85 -0.45 11.56
C LEU A 67 -5.62 -1.11 10.42
N ALA A 68 -6.76 -0.54 10.02
CA ALA A 68 -7.56 -1.06 8.90
C ALA A 68 -6.78 -0.99 7.58
N LEU A 69 -6.04 0.10 7.33
CA LEU A 69 -5.17 0.22 6.16
C LEU A 69 -4.03 -0.82 6.16
N MET A 70 -3.40 -1.06 7.31
CA MET A 70 -2.36 -2.09 7.44
C MET A 70 -2.91 -3.49 7.14
N LEU A 71 -4.11 -3.80 7.63
CA LEU A 71 -4.77 -5.08 7.39
C LEU A 71 -5.22 -5.21 5.92
N GLY A 72 -5.78 -4.14 5.34
CA GLY A 72 -6.25 -4.12 3.95
C GLY A 72 -5.17 -4.35 2.91
N GLN A 73 -3.92 -4.03 3.21
CA GLN A 73 -2.78 -4.30 2.32
C GLN A 73 -2.23 -5.73 2.43
N THR A 74 -2.59 -6.45 3.47
CA THR A 74 -2.06 -7.80 3.74
C THR A 74 -2.39 -8.82 2.64
N PRO A 75 -3.58 -8.85 2.04
CA PRO A 75 -3.88 -9.76 0.94
C PRO A 75 -2.99 -9.55 -0.28
N ILE A 76 -2.71 -8.29 -0.64
CA ILE A 76 -1.84 -7.97 -1.79
C ILE A 76 -0.42 -8.45 -1.52
N PHE A 77 0.11 -8.17 -0.33
CA PHE A 77 1.41 -8.68 0.10
C PHE A 77 1.47 -10.21 0.05
N ALA A 78 0.44 -10.88 0.56
CA ALA A 78 0.38 -12.33 0.58
C ALA A 78 0.41 -12.92 -0.83
N ILE A 79 -0.36 -12.36 -1.77
CA ILE A 79 -0.38 -12.79 -3.16
C ILE A 79 1.01 -12.62 -3.81
N LEU A 80 1.66 -11.48 -3.63
CA LEU A 80 2.98 -11.21 -4.22
C LEU A 80 4.07 -12.10 -3.63
N THR A 81 4.04 -12.33 -2.32
CA THR A 81 5.13 -13.04 -1.61
C THR A 81 4.98 -14.55 -1.64
N PHE A 82 3.74 -15.06 -1.57
CA PHE A 82 3.48 -16.51 -1.51
C PHE A 82 3.10 -17.12 -2.86
N SER A 83 3.05 -16.31 -3.94
CA SER A 83 2.87 -16.85 -5.28
C SER A 83 3.98 -17.84 -5.62
N LYS A 84 3.59 -18.94 -6.29
CA LYS A 84 4.52 -19.91 -6.85
C LYS A 84 4.95 -19.54 -8.27
N ASP A 85 4.18 -18.67 -8.91
CA ASP A 85 4.38 -18.23 -10.29
C ASP A 85 4.63 -16.73 -10.33
N VAL A 86 5.36 -16.29 -11.35
CA VAL A 86 5.54 -14.86 -11.65
C VAL A 86 4.21 -14.30 -12.14
N LEU A 87 3.69 -13.27 -11.45
CA LEU A 87 2.39 -12.68 -11.71
C LEU A 87 2.37 -11.77 -12.94
N TYR A 88 3.53 -11.27 -13.35
CA TYR A 88 3.68 -10.34 -14.46
C TYR A 88 4.69 -10.89 -15.47
N ASP A 89 4.23 -11.22 -16.67
CA ASP A 89 5.06 -11.78 -17.73
C ASP A 89 6.20 -10.84 -18.15
N THR A 90 6.02 -9.53 -17.97
CA THR A 90 7.02 -8.51 -18.28
C THR A 90 8.34 -8.70 -17.50
N TYR A 91 8.29 -9.25 -16.28
CA TYR A 91 9.48 -9.51 -15.48
C TYR A 91 10.38 -10.64 -16.02
N PHE A 92 9.86 -11.50 -16.90
CA PHE A 92 10.69 -12.49 -17.57
C PHE A 92 11.66 -11.87 -18.57
N TYR A 93 11.30 -10.72 -19.15
CA TYR A 93 12.03 -10.03 -20.21
C TYR A 93 12.78 -8.78 -19.72
N ALA A 94 12.60 -8.39 -18.46
CA ALA A 94 13.27 -7.24 -17.87
C ALA A 94 14.77 -7.52 -17.71
N GLU A 95 15.60 -6.50 -18.01
CA GLU A 95 17.04 -6.56 -17.71
C GLU A 95 17.25 -6.72 -16.21
N ARG A 96 18.06 -7.69 -15.84
CA ARG A 96 18.31 -8.01 -14.43
C ARG A 96 19.42 -7.15 -13.89
N VAL A 97 19.11 -6.36 -12.86
CA VAL A 97 20.10 -5.55 -12.12
C VAL A 97 20.83 -6.39 -11.08
N MET A 98 20.22 -7.48 -10.60
CA MET A 98 20.78 -8.42 -9.64
C MET A 98 20.63 -9.86 -10.15
N GLU A 99 21.45 -10.79 -9.63
CA GLU A 99 21.41 -12.23 -9.96
C GLU A 99 20.22 -12.96 -9.30
N LEU A 100 19.06 -12.30 -9.21
CA LEU A 100 17.83 -12.88 -8.68
C LEU A 100 16.97 -13.46 -9.80
N THR A 101 16.28 -14.55 -9.52
CA THR A 101 15.23 -15.03 -10.42
C THR A 101 14.03 -14.07 -10.42
N PRO A 102 13.23 -14.01 -11.49
CA PRO A 102 12.02 -13.14 -11.52
C PRO A 102 11.07 -13.36 -10.35
N LEU A 103 10.98 -14.59 -9.86
CA LEU A 103 10.14 -14.95 -8.72
C LEU A 103 10.74 -14.45 -7.40
N GLU A 104 12.05 -14.52 -7.23
CA GLU A 104 12.74 -14.01 -6.03
C GLU A 104 12.67 -12.49 -5.97
N ASP A 105 12.84 -11.81 -7.11
CA ASP A 105 12.71 -10.36 -7.22
C ASP A 105 11.27 -9.91 -6.87
N GLN A 106 10.25 -10.58 -7.41
CA GLN A 106 8.85 -10.32 -7.05
C GLN A 106 8.60 -10.49 -5.54
N LYS A 107 9.12 -11.55 -4.92
CA LYS A 107 8.98 -11.81 -3.49
C LYS A 107 9.71 -10.76 -2.66
N ALA A 108 10.94 -10.42 -3.05
CA ALA A 108 11.74 -9.39 -2.38
C ALA A 108 11.03 -8.03 -2.43
N GLY A 109 10.49 -7.65 -3.58
CA GLY A 109 9.69 -6.44 -3.76
C GLY A 109 8.44 -6.43 -2.85
N GLY A 110 7.73 -7.55 -2.77
CA GLY A 110 6.57 -7.70 -1.87
C GLY A 110 6.95 -7.53 -0.40
N VAL A 111 8.03 -8.16 0.04
CA VAL A 111 8.53 -8.03 1.42
C VAL A 111 8.98 -6.60 1.72
N LEU A 112 9.76 -5.98 0.82
CA LEU A 112 10.24 -4.61 0.98
C LEU A 112 9.07 -3.62 1.09
N MET A 113 8.07 -3.75 0.23
CA MET A 113 6.85 -2.94 0.27
C MET A 113 6.12 -3.09 1.63
N LYS A 114 6.01 -4.31 2.15
CA LYS A 114 5.35 -4.56 3.44
C LYS A 114 6.12 -3.98 4.61
N VAL A 115 7.46 -4.14 4.64
CA VAL A 115 8.32 -3.61 5.70
C VAL A 115 8.30 -2.08 5.71
N ALA A 116 8.44 -1.44 4.54
CA ALA A 116 8.38 0.01 4.42
C ALA A 116 7.03 0.57 4.87
N ASN A 117 5.93 -0.04 4.41
CA ASN A 117 4.59 0.37 4.83
C ASN A 117 4.36 0.17 6.34
N MET A 118 4.83 -0.93 6.91
CA MET A 118 4.73 -1.19 8.35
C MET A 118 5.51 -0.14 9.15
N ALA A 119 6.71 0.21 8.73
CA ALA A 119 7.53 1.23 9.40
C ALA A 119 6.84 2.60 9.40
N VAL A 120 6.30 3.03 8.25
CA VAL A 120 5.54 4.29 8.13
C VAL A 120 4.28 4.24 9.02
N SER A 121 3.51 3.17 8.94
CA SER A 121 2.26 3.03 9.70
C SER A 121 2.48 3.03 11.22
N VAL A 122 3.52 2.35 11.70
CA VAL A 122 3.91 2.35 13.11
C VAL A 122 4.37 3.76 13.54
N GLY A 123 5.15 4.45 12.72
CA GLY A 123 5.57 5.83 13.00
C GLY A 123 4.39 6.79 13.10
N VAL A 124 3.42 6.67 12.19
CA VAL A 124 2.18 7.46 12.23
C VAL A 124 1.34 7.12 13.46
N LEU A 125 1.16 5.84 13.76
CA LEU A 125 0.41 5.38 14.93
C LEU A 125 1.03 5.92 16.23
N ALA A 126 2.35 5.85 16.37
CA ALA A 126 3.09 6.39 17.49
C ALA A 126 2.90 7.92 17.61
N SER A 127 2.92 8.63 16.48
CA SER A 127 2.70 10.08 16.43
C SER A 127 1.28 10.47 16.86
N ILE A 128 0.27 9.70 16.42
CA ILE A 128 -1.13 9.90 16.83
C ILE A 128 -1.28 9.65 18.32
N PHE A 129 -0.70 8.55 18.81
CA PHE A 129 -0.74 8.20 20.24
C PHE A 129 -0.06 9.27 21.11
N TYR A 130 1.12 9.73 20.73
CA TYR A 130 1.83 10.80 21.42
C TYR A 130 1.01 12.10 21.48
N ARG A 131 0.39 12.50 20.36
CA ARG A 131 -0.48 13.69 20.31
C ARG A 131 -1.72 13.50 21.17
N TRP A 132 -2.27 12.32 21.21
CA TRP A 132 -3.43 11.98 22.04
C TRP A 132 -3.09 12.11 23.52
N THR A 133 -2.02 11.50 23.99
CA THR A 133 -1.60 11.57 25.41
C THR A 133 -1.28 13.02 25.83
N LYS A 134 -0.61 13.80 24.97
CA LYS A 134 -0.31 15.19 25.25
C LYS A 134 -1.54 16.11 25.35
N ASN A 135 -2.61 15.77 24.64
CA ASN A 135 -3.87 16.54 24.62
C ASN A 135 -4.89 16.06 25.67
N GLN A 136 -4.56 15.07 26.48
CA GLN A 136 -5.37 14.71 27.65
C GLN A 136 -5.18 15.82 28.70
N PRO A 137 -6.28 16.46 29.20
CA PRO A 137 -6.15 17.36 30.34
C PRO A 137 -5.63 16.57 31.54
N GLU A 138 -4.68 17.16 32.28
CA GLU A 138 -4.20 16.62 33.55
C GLU A 138 -5.38 16.55 34.54
N ASN A 139 -6.21 15.52 34.45
CA ASN A 139 -7.24 15.20 35.43
C ASN A 139 -6.59 14.52 36.63
N GLY A 140 -5.76 15.26 37.35
CA GLY A 140 -5.02 14.76 38.50
C GLY A 140 -4.83 15.77 39.63
N GLN A 141 -5.47 16.94 39.59
CA GLN A 141 -5.52 17.85 40.74
C GLN A 141 -6.98 18.07 41.13
N VAL A 142 -7.57 17.08 41.78
CA VAL A 142 -8.69 17.32 42.69
C VAL A 142 -8.07 17.52 44.06
N SER A 143 -7.94 18.79 44.47
CA SER A 143 -7.72 19.21 45.84
C SER A 143 -8.96 18.98 46.67
#